data_206604906cb66d3b77136473ce8b047b
#
_entry.id   206604906cb66d3b77136473ce8b047b
#
_cell.length_a   1.000
_cell.length_b   1.000
_cell.length_c   1.000
_cell.angle_alpha   90.00
_cell.angle_beta   90.00
_cell.angle_gamma   90.00
#
_symmetry.space_group_name_H-M   'P 1'
#
loop_
_entity.id
_entity.type
_entity.pdbx_description
1 polymer ?
#
loop_
_entity_poly.entity_id
_entity_poly.type
_entity_poly.pdbx_seq_one_letter_code
_entity_poly.pdbx_strand_id
1 'polypeptide(L)'
;LRLISMNIYQIFTRLYGNPKHNNVPNGTYAENGCAKFNYFTDERLNRIRKFGFSHVWFTGVIEHATQTDYSAQGIAVDHPWVVKGKAGSPYAIKDYFDVDPDLAESVPHRMDEFEALVCRVHKAGLKFILDFVPNHVARQYASDVAPEGQRDLGADDDSEMA
;
A
#
# COMPACT_ATOMS: atom_id res chain seq x y z
N LEU A 1 -25.12 14.41 -25.34
CA LEU A 1 -24.40 13.85 -24.19
C LEU A 1 -23.23 13.01 -24.72
N ARG A 2 -21.98 13.49 -24.53
CA ARG A 2 -20.79 12.70 -24.83
C ARG A 2 -20.66 11.69 -23.69
N LEU A 3 -20.90 10.40 -23.96
CA LEU A 3 -20.56 9.34 -23.00
C LEU A 3 -19.05 9.41 -22.77
N ILE A 4 -18.66 9.85 -21.57
CA ILE A 4 -17.25 9.80 -21.15
C ILE A 4 -16.98 8.34 -20.84
N SER A 5 -16.27 7.65 -21.74
CA SER A 5 -15.80 6.29 -21.49
C SER A 5 -14.86 6.30 -20.28
N MET A 6 -15.15 5.47 -19.28
CA MET A 6 -14.29 5.25 -18.12
C MET A 6 -13.36 4.08 -18.43
N ASN A 7 -12.06 4.38 -18.60
CA ASN A 7 -11.03 3.39 -18.81
C ASN A 7 -10.11 3.39 -17.57
N ILE A 8 -9.99 2.25 -16.91
CA ILE A 8 -9.22 2.09 -15.68
C ILE A 8 -7.94 1.31 -15.99
N TYR A 9 -6.79 1.83 -15.54
CA TYR A 9 -5.51 1.14 -15.55
C TYR A 9 -5.19 0.67 -14.14
N GLN A 10 -5.27 -0.64 -13.89
CA GLN A 10 -4.94 -1.21 -12.59
C GLN A 10 -3.44 -1.45 -12.46
N ILE A 11 -2.90 -1.10 -11.31
CA ILE A 11 -1.49 -1.24 -10.94
C ILE A 11 -1.40 -2.04 -9.63
N PHE A 12 -0.67 -3.13 -9.64
CA PHE A 12 -0.21 -3.75 -8.39
C PHE A 12 1.03 -2.99 -7.92
N THR A 13 0.85 -2.13 -6.92
CA THR A 13 1.76 -1.03 -6.61
C THR A 13 3.18 -1.50 -6.33
N ARG A 14 3.36 -2.52 -5.47
CA ARG A 14 4.70 -3.01 -5.10
C ARG A 14 5.48 -3.67 -6.24
N LEU A 15 4.82 -4.13 -7.31
CA LEU A 15 5.48 -4.79 -8.42
C LEU A 15 5.74 -3.85 -9.59
N TYR A 16 4.86 -2.89 -9.83
CA TYR A 16 4.95 -2.03 -10.99
C TYR A 16 6.07 -1.00 -10.84
N GLY A 17 7.17 -1.25 -11.53
CA GLY A 17 8.38 -0.42 -11.45
C GLY A 17 9.37 -0.88 -10.40
N ASN A 18 9.17 -2.06 -9.80
CA ASN A 18 10.18 -2.68 -8.96
C ASN A 18 11.48 -2.88 -9.77
N PRO A 19 12.62 -2.35 -9.32
CA PRO A 19 13.89 -2.48 -10.04
C PRO A 19 14.50 -3.89 -9.98
N LYS A 20 14.01 -4.75 -9.07
CA LYS A 20 14.49 -6.13 -8.92
C LYS A 20 13.54 -7.12 -9.58
N HIS A 21 14.09 -8.08 -10.29
CA HIS A 21 13.36 -9.12 -11.01
C HIS A 21 13.76 -10.53 -10.58
N ASN A 22 14.27 -10.66 -9.34
CA ASN A 22 14.84 -11.91 -8.85
C ASN A 22 13.79 -13.01 -8.60
N ASN A 23 12.61 -12.62 -8.11
CA ASN A 23 11.51 -13.53 -7.76
C ASN A 23 11.95 -14.71 -6.88
N VAL A 24 12.81 -14.45 -5.89
CA VAL A 24 13.28 -15.47 -4.95
C VAL A 24 12.07 -15.99 -4.15
N PRO A 25 11.77 -17.31 -4.20
CA PRO A 25 10.69 -17.88 -3.41
C PRO A 25 10.88 -17.55 -1.92
N ASN A 26 9.86 -16.98 -1.30
CA ASN A 26 9.92 -16.51 0.10
C ASN A 26 11.09 -15.56 0.40
N GLY A 27 11.52 -14.80 -0.62
CA GLY A 27 12.62 -13.83 -0.51
C GLY A 27 12.25 -12.61 0.32
N THR A 28 13.28 -12.04 0.94
CA THR A 28 13.19 -10.81 1.71
C THR A 28 12.95 -9.59 0.81
N TYR A 29 12.60 -8.46 1.43
CA TYR A 29 12.59 -7.16 0.75
C TYR A 29 13.95 -6.84 0.10
N ALA A 30 15.06 -7.14 0.77
CA ALA A 30 16.40 -6.92 0.23
C ALA A 30 16.69 -7.76 -1.04
N GLU A 31 16.12 -8.96 -1.15
CA GLU A 31 16.27 -9.84 -2.32
C GLU A 31 15.33 -9.46 -3.46
N ASN A 32 14.04 -9.33 -3.19
CA ASN A 32 13.02 -9.16 -4.21
C ASN A 32 12.70 -7.70 -4.52
N GLY A 33 12.99 -6.78 -3.61
CA GLY A 33 12.69 -5.36 -3.75
C GLY A 33 11.20 -5.05 -3.65
N CYS A 34 10.90 -3.78 -3.81
CA CYS A 34 9.55 -3.23 -3.89
C CYS A 34 9.58 -1.95 -4.74
N ALA A 35 8.56 -1.71 -5.54
CA ALA A 35 8.40 -0.43 -6.21
C ALA A 35 8.06 0.67 -5.21
N LYS A 36 8.27 1.91 -5.61
CA LYS A 36 8.12 3.09 -4.75
C LYS A 36 7.05 4.05 -5.30
N PHE A 37 6.40 4.82 -4.41
CA PHE A 37 5.48 5.88 -4.81
C PHE A 37 6.13 6.88 -5.76
N ASN A 38 7.42 7.16 -5.58
CA ASN A 38 8.18 8.09 -6.40
C ASN A 38 8.54 7.53 -7.79
N TYR A 39 8.35 6.23 -8.03
CA TYR A 39 8.45 5.66 -9.36
C TYR A 39 7.44 6.27 -10.34
N PHE A 40 6.26 6.64 -9.86
CA PHE A 40 5.17 7.21 -10.67
C PHE A 40 5.39 8.70 -10.93
N THR A 41 6.37 9.01 -11.78
CA THR A 41 6.68 10.38 -12.20
C THR A 41 5.59 10.98 -13.08
N ASP A 42 5.58 12.32 -13.21
CA ASP A 42 4.69 13.03 -14.16
C ASP A 42 4.75 12.44 -15.57
N GLU A 43 5.95 12.10 -16.05
CA GLU A 43 6.12 11.50 -17.37
C GLU A 43 5.42 10.14 -17.51
N ARG A 44 5.60 9.23 -16.52
CA ARG A 44 4.99 7.90 -16.53
C ARG A 44 3.47 7.98 -16.47
N LEU A 45 2.94 8.84 -15.61
CA LEU A 45 1.50 9.06 -15.50
C LEU A 45 0.91 9.69 -16.77
N ASN A 46 1.60 10.65 -17.38
CA ASN A 46 1.20 11.22 -18.66
C ASN A 46 1.19 10.18 -19.79
N ARG A 47 2.09 9.18 -19.77
CA ARG A 47 2.04 8.06 -20.73
C ARG A 47 0.77 7.24 -20.57
N ILE A 48 0.37 6.90 -19.33
CA ILE A 48 -0.89 6.20 -19.04
C ILE A 48 -2.08 7.03 -19.57
N ARG A 49 -2.08 8.33 -19.31
CA ARG A 49 -3.13 9.24 -19.80
C ARG A 49 -3.20 9.27 -21.34
N LYS A 50 -2.05 9.31 -22.02
CA LYS A 50 -1.97 9.31 -23.49
C LYS A 50 -2.47 8.00 -24.12
N PHE A 51 -2.39 6.87 -23.42
CA PHE A 51 -3.00 5.60 -23.86
C PHE A 51 -4.53 5.62 -23.83
N GLY A 52 -5.17 6.66 -23.28
CA GLY A 52 -6.61 6.82 -23.22
C GLY A 52 -7.25 6.42 -21.90
N PHE A 53 -6.47 6.11 -20.86
CA PHE A 53 -7.01 5.86 -19.54
C PHE A 53 -7.47 7.15 -18.87
N SER A 54 -8.55 7.04 -18.11
CA SER A 54 -9.13 8.13 -17.31
C SER A 54 -8.86 7.99 -15.81
N HIS A 55 -8.59 6.76 -15.38
CA HIS A 55 -8.38 6.40 -13.98
C HIS A 55 -7.15 5.50 -13.84
N VAL A 56 -6.49 5.60 -12.70
CA VAL A 56 -5.46 4.64 -12.26
C VAL A 56 -5.92 4.05 -10.93
N TRP A 57 -5.96 2.72 -10.86
CA TRP A 57 -6.32 1.96 -9.67
C TRP A 57 -5.08 1.34 -9.05
N PHE A 58 -4.71 1.81 -7.87
CA PHE A 58 -3.56 1.32 -7.12
C PHE A 58 -3.99 0.26 -6.10
N THR A 59 -3.53 -0.97 -6.30
CA THR A 59 -3.77 -2.11 -5.40
C THR A 59 -2.62 -2.26 -4.43
N GLY A 60 -2.92 -2.48 -3.14
CA GLY A 60 -1.95 -2.75 -2.09
C GLY A 60 -1.19 -1.51 -1.63
N VAL A 61 -1.90 -0.40 -1.46
CA VAL A 61 -1.35 0.88 -0.94
C VAL A 61 -1.53 1.00 0.56
N ILE A 62 -2.70 0.57 1.08
CA ILE A 62 -2.98 0.62 2.53
C ILE A 62 -2.03 -0.33 3.25
N GLU A 63 -1.56 0.06 4.44
CA GLU A 63 -0.63 -0.74 5.23
C GLU A 63 -1.20 -2.14 5.48
N HIS A 64 -0.42 -3.17 5.18
CA HIS A 64 -0.76 -4.56 5.36
C HIS A 64 0.34 -5.31 6.12
N ALA A 65 0.00 -6.44 6.72
CA ALA A 65 0.95 -7.24 7.48
C ALA A 65 2.14 -7.67 6.62
N THR A 66 3.36 -7.46 7.13
CA THR A 66 4.64 -7.78 6.48
C THR A 66 5.64 -8.34 7.49
N GLN A 67 6.62 -9.12 7.02
CA GLN A 67 7.77 -9.51 7.85
C GLN A 67 8.95 -8.54 7.76
N THR A 68 8.83 -7.45 7.01
CA THR A 68 9.83 -6.36 7.05
C THR A 68 9.72 -5.66 8.40
N ASP A 69 10.85 -5.50 9.09
CA ASP A 69 10.90 -4.89 10.42
C ASP A 69 11.00 -3.37 10.31
N TYR A 70 9.98 -2.68 10.74
CA TYR A 70 9.89 -1.23 10.84
C TYR A 70 9.72 -0.74 12.29
N SER A 71 10.08 -1.57 13.29
CA SER A 71 9.96 -1.21 14.71
C SER A 71 10.74 0.05 15.09
N ALA A 72 11.85 0.31 14.40
CA ALA A 72 12.63 1.54 14.57
C ALA A 72 11.85 2.81 14.14
N GLN A 73 10.78 2.67 13.36
CA GLN A 73 9.88 3.73 12.93
C GLN A 73 8.53 3.72 13.70
N GLY A 74 8.42 2.90 14.75
CA GLY A 74 7.22 2.80 15.59
C GLY A 74 6.17 1.82 15.10
N ILE A 75 6.36 1.17 13.95
CA ILE A 75 5.42 0.21 13.39
C ILE A 75 5.62 -1.15 14.07
N ALA A 76 4.56 -1.72 14.64
CA ALA A 76 4.60 -3.00 15.32
C ALA A 76 5.02 -4.13 14.36
N VAL A 77 5.87 -5.05 14.83
CA VAL A 77 6.34 -6.20 14.05
C VAL A 77 5.25 -7.27 14.00
N ASP A 78 4.97 -7.80 12.81
CA ASP A 78 4.03 -8.89 12.64
C ASP A 78 4.68 -10.26 12.87
N HIS A 79 3.95 -11.15 13.53
CA HIS A 79 4.45 -12.51 13.76
C HIS A 79 4.50 -13.28 12.43
N PRO A 80 5.63 -13.95 12.08
CA PRO A 80 5.81 -14.60 10.79
C PRO A 80 4.71 -15.61 10.40
N TRP A 81 4.06 -16.24 11.38
CA TRP A 81 3.02 -17.23 11.11
C TRP A 81 1.67 -16.63 10.69
N VAL A 82 1.48 -15.34 10.86
CA VAL A 82 0.25 -14.64 10.44
C VAL A 82 0.44 -13.84 9.15
N VAL A 83 1.66 -13.84 8.59
CA VAL A 83 2.02 -13.13 7.37
C VAL A 83 2.22 -14.12 6.22
N LYS A 84 1.55 -13.90 5.11
CA LYS A 84 1.70 -14.73 3.91
C LYS A 84 3.02 -14.43 3.20
N GLY A 85 3.98 -15.34 3.27
CA GLY A 85 5.35 -15.11 2.78
C GLY A 85 6.04 -14.02 3.62
N LYS A 86 7.04 -13.32 3.08
CA LYS A 86 7.71 -12.23 3.78
C LYS A 86 7.11 -10.84 3.48
N ALA A 87 6.72 -10.63 2.24
CA ALA A 87 6.12 -9.35 1.83
C ALA A 87 4.65 -9.18 2.24
N GLY A 88 4.00 -10.23 2.72
CA GLY A 88 2.59 -10.21 3.11
C GLY A 88 1.61 -10.18 1.93
N SER A 89 0.33 -10.21 2.26
CA SER A 89 -0.77 -10.05 1.33
C SER A 89 -1.26 -8.61 1.34
N PRO A 90 -1.43 -7.95 0.18
CA PRO A 90 -1.96 -6.59 0.11
C PRO A 90 -3.41 -6.47 0.61
N TYR A 91 -4.05 -7.59 0.89
CA TYR A 91 -5.41 -7.67 1.42
C TYR A 91 -5.47 -7.95 2.93
N ALA A 92 -4.35 -8.26 3.58
CA ALA A 92 -4.25 -8.44 5.02
C ALA A 92 -3.97 -7.08 5.69
N ILE A 93 -4.96 -6.20 5.69
CA ILE A 93 -4.82 -4.82 6.17
C ILE A 93 -4.45 -4.82 7.66
N LYS A 94 -3.38 -4.13 7.99
CA LYS A 94 -2.86 -3.97 9.35
C LYS A 94 -3.22 -2.62 9.94
N ASP A 95 -3.26 -1.57 9.11
CA ASP A 95 -3.67 -0.23 9.51
C ASP A 95 -4.41 0.46 8.37
N TYR A 96 -5.66 0.89 8.64
CA TYR A 96 -6.45 1.66 7.66
C TYR A 96 -6.10 3.15 7.63
N PHE A 97 -5.38 3.65 8.60
CA PHE A 97 -5.00 5.06 8.70
C PHE A 97 -3.66 5.36 8.03
N ASP A 98 -2.96 4.32 7.54
CA ASP A 98 -1.62 4.47 6.98
C ASP A 98 -1.43 3.70 5.67
N VAL A 99 -0.29 3.98 5.03
CA VAL A 99 0.13 3.35 3.78
C VAL A 99 1.31 2.39 4.01
N ASP A 100 1.40 1.36 3.16
CA ASP A 100 2.45 0.35 3.21
C ASP A 100 3.86 0.99 3.18
N PRO A 101 4.65 0.84 4.26
CA PRO A 101 5.97 1.44 4.38
C PRO A 101 6.96 0.92 3.33
N ASP A 102 6.77 -0.30 2.81
CA ASP A 102 7.60 -0.84 1.72
C ASP A 102 7.51 0.01 0.43
N LEU A 103 6.44 0.78 0.24
CA LEU A 103 6.22 1.61 -0.94
C LEU A 103 6.88 3.00 -0.86
N ALA A 104 7.33 3.43 0.32
CA ALA A 104 8.01 4.72 0.50
C ALA A 104 9.52 4.60 0.35
N GLU A 105 10.17 5.64 -0.15
CA GLU A 105 11.62 5.79 -0.10
C GLU A 105 12.08 6.19 1.30
N SER A 106 11.26 7.01 1.98
CA SER A 106 11.45 7.44 3.36
C SER A 106 10.27 7.01 4.22
N VAL A 107 10.42 5.95 5.00
CA VAL A 107 9.33 5.40 5.83
C VAL A 107 8.69 6.45 6.77
N PRO A 108 9.44 7.34 7.44
CA PRO A 108 8.84 8.41 8.24
C PRO A 108 8.01 9.41 7.43
N HIS A 109 8.22 9.51 6.13
CA HIS A 109 7.51 10.41 5.21
C HIS A 109 6.59 9.66 4.24
N ARG A 110 6.21 8.42 4.56
CA ARG A 110 5.43 7.55 3.68
C ARG A 110 4.10 8.17 3.24
N MET A 111 3.42 8.84 4.14
CA MET A 111 2.16 9.51 3.83
C MET A 111 2.38 10.73 2.92
N ASP A 112 3.41 11.54 3.15
CA ASP A 112 3.76 12.67 2.29
C ASP A 112 4.06 12.20 0.85
N GLU A 113 4.79 11.08 0.70
CA GLU A 113 5.10 10.49 -0.60
C GLU A 113 3.84 9.97 -1.31
N PHE A 114 2.91 9.38 -0.56
CA PHE A 114 1.61 8.93 -1.08
C PHE A 114 0.75 10.11 -1.53
N GLU A 115 0.61 11.16 -0.71
CA GLU A 115 -0.13 12.37 -1.06
C GLU A 115 0.46 13.04 -2.30
N ALA A 116 1.79 13.10 -2.39
CA ALA A 116 2.47 13.59 -3.58
C ALA A 116 2.18 12.75 -4.82
N LEU A 117 2.04 11.42 -4.70
CA LEU A 117 1.59 10.56 -5.80
C LEU A 117 0.17 10.91 -6.23
N VAL A 118 -0.77 11.08 -5.29
CA VAL A 118 -2.17 11.47 -5.59
C VAL A 118 -2.19 12.79 -6.35
N CYS A 119 -1.41 13.78 -5.89
CA CYS A 119 -1.27 15.06 -6.57
C CYS A 119 -0.74 14.92 -8.01
N ARG A 120 0.30 14.07 -8.23
CA ARG A 120 0.84 13.83 -9.57
C ARG A 120 -0.18 13.16 -10.50
N VAL A 121 -0.96 12.20 -9.98
CA VAL A 121 -2.03 11.53 -10.75
C VAL A 121 -3.08 12.55 -11.21
N HIS A 122 -3.53 13.42 -10.31
CA HIS A 122 -4.51 14.46 -10.64
C HIS A 122 -3.93 15.48 -11.63
N LYS A 123 -2.68 15.90 -11.46
CA LYS A 123 -1.98 16.80 -12.39
C LYS A 123 -1.87 16.22 -13.80
N ALA A 124 -1.73 14.89 -13.93
CA ALA A 124 -1.76 14.21 -15.23
C ALA A 124 -3.15 14.12 -15.87
N GLY A 125 -4.20 14.64 -15.21
CA GLY A 125 -5.59 14.55 -15.67
C GLY A 125 -6.20 13.15 -15.52
N LEU A 126 -5.63 12.33 -14.64
CA LEU A 126 -6.14 11.02 -14.23
C LEU A 126 -6.91 11.14 -12.91
N LYS A 127 -7.82 10.20 -12.67
CA LYS A 127 -8.44 10.02 -11.35
C LYS A 127 -7.75 8.88 -10.61
N PHE A 128 -7.54 9.06 -9.31
CA PHE A 128 -6.96 8.07 -8.43
C PHE A 128 -8.05 7.15 -7.87
N ILE A 129 -7.84 5.84 -7.90
CA ILE A 129 -8.67 4.85 -7.21
C ILE A 129 -7.76 4.11 -6.23
N LEU A 130 -8.10 4.18 -4.95
CA LEU A 130 -7.49 3.40 -3.89
C LEU A 130 -8.24 2.08 -3.75
N ASP A 131 -7.52 0.97 -3.74
CA ASP A 131 -8.09 -0.34 -3.41
C ASP A 131 -8.37 -0.41 -1.91
N PHE A 132 -9.62 -0.60 -1.55
CA PHE A 132 -10.08 -0.64 -0.17
C PHE A 132 -10.69 -2.00 0.15
N VAL A 133 -10.18 -2.66 1.20
CA VAL A 133 -10.56 -4.02 1.60
C VAL A 133 -11.28 -3.99 2.95
N PRO A 134 -12.62 -3.83 2.99
CA PRO A 134 -13.36 -3.64 4.24
C PRO A 134 -13.87 -4.94 4.88
N ASN A 135 -13.67 -6.10 4.24
CA ASN A 135 -14.31 -7.35 4.63
C ASN A 135 -13.52 -8.18 5.64
N HIS A 136 -12.24 -7.87 5.86
CA HIS A 136 -11.39 -8.50 6.87
C HIS A 136 -10.14 -7.67 7.11
N VAL A 137 -9.43 -7.95 8.19
CA VAL A 137 -8.16 -7.32 8.57
C VAL A 137 -7.11 -8.38 8.84
N ALA A 138 -5.85 -7.96 8.98
CA ALA A 138 -4.78 -8.82 9.47
C ALA A 138 -5.09 -9.27 10.91
N ARG A 139 -4.57 -10.43 11.31
CA ARG A 139 -4.76 -10.98 12.65
C ARG A 139 -4.18 -10.09 13.75
N GLN A 140 -3.11 -9.40 13.46
CA GLN A 140 -2.45 -8.44 14.33
C GLN A 140 -2.68 -7.02 13.79
N TYR A 141 -3.99 -6.62 13.70
CA TYR A 141 -4.32 -5.25 13.37
C TYR A 141 -3.80 -4.32 14.47
N ALA A 142 -2.98 -3.35 14.10
CA ALA A 142 -2.43 -2.37 15.03
C ALA A 142 -2.07 -1.10 14.26
N SER A 143 -2.66 0.03 14.65
CA SER A 143 -2.35 1.33 14.06
C SER A 143 -1.34 2.07 14.91
N ASP A 144 -0.31 2.63 14.27
CA ASP A 144 0.65 3.54 14.91
C ASP A 144 0.31 5.03 14.69
N VAL A 145 -0.70 5.30 13.87
CA VAL A 145 -1.12 6.68 13.50
C VAL A 145 -2.62 6.93 13.67
N ALA A 146 -3.36 6.03 14.32
CA ALA A 146 -4.78 6.21 14.55
C ALA A 146 -5.09 7.53 15.29
N PRO A 147 -6.20 8.21 14.97
CA PRO A 147 -6.64 9.37 15.72
C PRO A 147 -6.81 9.07 17.22
N GLU A 148 -6.58 10.09 18.07
CA GLU A 148 -6.75 9.95 19.52
C GLU A 148 -8.15 9.42 19.87
N GLY A 149 -8.21 8.40 20.72
CA GLY A 149 -9.45 7.74 21.15
C GLY A 149 -9.97 6.68 20.18
N GLN A 150 -9.35 6.50 19.02
CA GLN A 150 -9.66 5.38 18.13
C GLN A 150 -9.01 4.09 18.68
N ARG A 151 -9.80 3.02 18.83
CA ARG A 151 -9.31 1.71 19.23
C ARG A 151 -9.02 0.85 18.00
N ASP A 152 -8.01 0.01 18.11
CA ASP A 152 -7.71 -0.97 17.07
C ASP A 152 -8.84 -1.98 16.90
N LEU A 153 -9.03 -2.44 15.67
CA LEU A 153 -10.00 -3.49 15.36
C LEU A 153 -9.55 -4.81 16.01
N GLY A 154 -10.45 -5.42 16.76
CA GLY A 154 -10.18 -6.65 17.51
C GLY A 154 -9.52 -6.43 18.89
N ALA A 155 -9.30 -5.19 19.32
CA ALA A 155 -8.67 -4.91 20.62
C ALA A 155 -9.45 -5.47 21.82
N ASP A 156 -10.73 -5.79 21.65
CA ASP A 156 -11.58 -6.39 22.69
C ASP A 156 -11.71 -7.90 22.57
N ASP A 157 -11.28 -8.50 21.46
CA ASP A 157 -11.51 -9.92 21.16
C ASP A 157 -10.70 -10.85 22.07
N ASP A 158 -9.53 -10.41 22.54
CA ASP A 158 -8.66 -11.19 23.42
C ASP A 158 -9.05 -11.10 24.91
N SER A 159 -9.94 -10.18 25.28
CA SER A 159 -10.34 -9.95 26.67
C SER A 159 -11.25 -11.05 27.24
N GLU A 160 -11.90 -11.83 26.38
CA GLU A 160 -12.80 -12.95 26.80
C GLU A 160 -12.08 -14.32 26.85
N MET A 161 -10.81 -14.39 26.40
CA MET A 161 -10.02 -15.64 26.40
C MET A 161 -8.95 -15.70 27.51
N ALA A 162 -8.98 -14.76 28.45
CA ALA A 162 -8.05 -14.72 29.58
C ALA A 162 -8.64 -15.42 30.83
#